data_53164a5dde61999e8908c22eb60ce70f
#
_entry.id   53164a5dde61999e8908c22eb60ce70f
#
_cell.length_a   1.000
_cell.length_b   1.000
_cell.length_c   1.000
_cell.angle_alpha   90.00
_cell.angle_beta   90.00
_cell.angle_gamma   90.00
#
_symmetry.space_group_name_H-M   'P 1'
#
loop_
_entity.id
_entity.type
_entity.pdbx_description
1 polymer ?
#
loop_
_entity_poly.entity_id
_entity_poly.type
_entity_poly.pdbx_seq_one_letter_code
_entity_poly.pdbx_strand_id
1 'polypeptide(L)'
;GELTEVMPERPGDFNQAIMELGEVVCIPNGTPLCDRCPLAETCEAKQKGEPEQYPRKIEKKPRKIEKKTILIYEKDGMFGIAKRENKGLLAGLYEFPSIAGHFNKKELEEKLAEDGIIVKKMQSLGAGKHIFSHIEWHMKGYLIELSPTGKQPELIFASLEEVEDTYSL
;
A
#
# COMPACT_ATOMS: atom_id res chain seq x y z
N GLY A 1 0.57 -12.83 -28.18
CA GLY A 1 2.02 -12.59 -28.11
C GLY A 1 2.77 -13.91 -28.18
N GLU A 2 4.08 -13.91 -28.34
CA GLU A 2 4.94 -15.11 -28.52
C GLU A 2 4.73 -16.18 -27.44
N LEU A 3 4.44 -15.81 -26.21
CA LEU A 3 4.15 -16.77 -25.12
C LEU A 3 2.86 -17.58 -25.35
N THR A 4 1.89 -17.05 -26.09
CA THR A 4 0.62 -17.72 -26.32
C THR A 4 0.78 -18.88 -27.31
N GLU A 5 1.78 -18.83 -28.20
CA GLU A 5 2.05 -19.84 -29.21
C GLU A 5 2.77 -21.07 -28.63
N VAL A 6 3.47 -20.92 -27.53
CA VAL A 6 4.22 -21.99 -26.84
C VAL A 6 3.57 -22.47 -25.55
N MET A 7 2.36 -21.99 -25.26
CA MET A 7 1.67 -22.34 -24.02
C MET A 7 1.09 -23.76 -24.12
N PRO A 8 1.39 -24.64 -23.14
CA PRO A 8 0.87 -26.00 -23.14
C PRO A 8 -0.62 -26.04 -22.79
N GLU A 9 -1.24 -27.22 -22.94
CA GLU A 9 -2.66 -27.46 -22.63
C GLU A 9 -3.07 -27.04 -21.18
N ARG A 10 -2.11 -27.04 -20.27
CA ARG A 10 -2.31 -26.63 -18.86
C ARG A 10 -1.54 -25.35 -18.52
N PRO A 11 -2.00 -24.19 -18.96
CA PRO A 11 -1.26 -22.93 -18.82
C PRO A 11 -1.05 -22.51 -17.34
N GLY A 12 -1.95 -22.88 -16.44
CA GLY A 12 -1.80 -22.62 -15.01
C GLY A 12 -0.59 -23.33 -14.41
N ASP A 13 -0.42 -24.63 -14.72
CA ASP A 13 0.71 -25.41 -14.23
C ASP A 13 2.03 -24.93 -14.83
N PHE A 14 2.01 -24.52 -16.10
CA PHE A 14 3.19 -23.96 -16.74
C PHE A 14 3.65 -22.66 -16.08
N ASN A 15 2.72 -21.76 -15.79
CA ASN A 15 3.04 -20.51 -15.09
C ASN A 15 3.57 -20.79 -13.68
N GLN A 16 2.95 -21.73 -12.96
CA GLN A 16 3.40 -22.12 -11.63
C GLN A 16 4.83 -22.72 -11.70
N ALA A 17 5.09 -23.61 -12.64
CA ALA A 17 6.40 -24.22 -12.81
C ALA A 17 7.51 -23.20 -13.10
N ILE A 18 7.21 -22.16 -13.92
CA ILE A 18 8.18 -21.08 -14.19
C ILE A 18 8.45 -20.26 -12.92
N MET A 19 7.43 -19.96 -12.13
CA MET A 19 7.62 -19.22 -10.86
C MET A 19 8.45 -20.04 -9.89
N GLU A 20 8.14 -21.32 -9.70
CA GLU A 20 8.92 -22.22 -8.82
C GLU A 20 10.36 -22.38 -9.29
N LEU A 21 10.58 -22.53 -10.60
CA LEU A 21 11.92 -22.57 -11.16
C LEU A 21 12.74 -21.33 -10.79
N GLY A 22 12.11 -20.15 -10.86
CA GLY A 22 12.72 -18.86 -10.49
C GLY A 22 12.95 -18.70 -8.99
N GLU A 23 12.24 -19.43 -8.14
CA GLU A 23 12.36 -19.36 -6.69
C GLU A 23 13.35 -20.36 -6.11
N VAL A 24 13.33 -21.63 -6.60
CA VAL A 24 14.07 -22.73 -5.96
C VAL A 24 15.26 -23.22 -6.74
N VAL A 25 15.39 -22.89 -8.02
CA VAL A 25 16.51 -23.33 -8.89
C VAL A 25 17.27 -22.14 -9.45
N CYS A 26 16.61 -21.27 -10.21
CA CYS A 26 17.22 -20.08 -10.83
C CYS A 26 17.10 -18.87 -9.90
N ILE A 27 17.75 -18.96 -8.75
CA ILE A 27 17.61 -17.99 -7.64
C ILE A 27 18.16 -16.62 -8.03
N PRO A 28 17.37 -15.52 -7.95
CA PRO A 28 17.80 -14.20 -8.44
C PRO A 28 18.81 -13.46 -7.56
N ASN A 29 19.00 -13.91 -6.31
CA ASN A 29 19.88 -13.27 -5.31
C ASN A 29 20.90 -14.24 -4.71
N GLY A 30 21.33 -15.23 -5.47
CA GLY A 30 22.32 -16.24 -5.04
C GLY A 30 22.93 -16.92 -6.25
N THR A 31 23.67 -17.98 -6.02
CA THR A 31 24.21 -18.81 -7.10
C THR A 31 23.13 -19.74 -7.65
N PRO A 32 22.72 -19.60 -8.91
CA PRO A 32 21.71 -20.47 -9.51
C PRO A 32 22.14 -21.94 -9.53
N LEU A 33 21.21 -22.85 -9.24
CA LEU A 33 21.45 -24.29 -9.19
C LEU A 33 21.32 -24.91 -10.60
N CYS A 34 22.19 -24.46 -11.51
CA CYS A 34 22.12 -24.81 -12.94
C CYS A 34 22.19 -26.31 -13.20
N ASP A 35 22.88 -27.09 -12.37
CA ASP A 35 23.00 -28.55 -12.52
C ASP A 35 21.70 -29.30 -12.18
N ARG A 36 20.78 -28.64 -11.48
CA ARG A 36 19.43 -29.15 -11.15
C ARG A 36 18.36 -28.57 -12.06
N CYS A 37 18.71 -27.66 -12.97
CA CYS A 37 17.75 -26.96 -13.81
C CYS A 37 17.29 -27.83 -14.97
N PRO A 38 15.99 -28.08 -15.15
CA PRO A 38 15.48 -28.86 -16.28
C PRO A 38 15.70 -28.17 -17.65
N LEU A 39 15.99 -26.86 -17.65
CA LEU A 39 16.25 -26.07 -18.84
C LEU A 39 17.74 -25.85 -19.10
N ALA A 40 18.63 -26.54 -18.36
CA ALA A 40 20.07 -26.28 -18.36
C ALA A 40 20.73 -26.42 -19.75
N GLU A 41 20.25 -27.34 -20.58
CA GLU A 41 20.82 -27.59 -21.91
C GLU A 41 20.48 -26.52 -22.94
N THR A 42 19.29 -25.90 -22.80
CA THR A 42 18.79 -24.86 -23.72
C THR A 42 19.00 -23.44 -23.16
N CYS A 43 19.52 -23.31 -21.95
CA CYS A 43 19.66 -22.05 -21.28
C CYS A 43 20.82 -21.22 -21.81
N GLU A 44 20.54 -20.10 -22.49
CA GLU A 44 21.57 -19.19 -23.00
C GLU A 44 22.49 -18.62 -21.91
N ALA A 45 21.96 -18.32 -20.74
CA ALA A 45 22.75 -17.78 -19.62
C ALA A 45 23.81 -18.80 -19.15
N LYS A 46 23.45 -20.08 -19.07
CA LYS A 46 24.37 -21.16 -18.73
C LYS A 46 25.39 -21.36 -19.86
N GLN A 47 24.97 -21.36 -21.11
CA GLN A 47 25.87 -21.51 -22.26
C GLN A 47 26.90 -20.38 -22.35
N LYS A 48 26.52 -19.16 -22.00
CA LYS A 48 27.41 -17.99 -21.92
C LYS A 48 28.28 -17.99 -20.68
N GLY A 49 28.08 -18.88 -19.72
CA GLY A 49 28.82 -18.93 -18.45
C GLY A 49 28.48 -17.80 -17.47
N GLU A 50 27.33 -17.13 -17.68
CA GLU A 50 26.95 -15.93 -16.92
C GLU A 50 25.56 -16.04 -16.25
N PRO A 51 25.16 -17.18 -15.65
CA PRO A 51 23.81 -17.34 -15.11
C PRO A 51 23.50 -16.38 -13.95
N GLU A 52 24.54 -15.92 -13.19
CA GLU A 52 24.37 -14.99 -12.09
C GLU A 52 24.05 -13.55 -12.53
N GLN A 53 24.24 -13.23 -13.81
CA GLN A 53 23.87 -11.93 -14.37
C GLN A 53 22.38 -11.82 -14.68
N TYR A 54 21.63 -12.92 -14.51
CA TYR A 54 20.18 -12.96 -14.81
C TYR A 54 19.35 -13.29 -13.54
N PRO A 55 18.18 -12.65 -13.38
CA PRO A 55 17.65 -11.60 -14.24
C PRO A 55 18.48 -10.30 -14.13
N ARG A 56 18.62 -9.58 -15.23
CA ARG A 56 19.26 -8.26 -15.20
C ARG A 56 18.50 -7.33 -14.27
N LYS A 57 19.16 -6.87 -13.22
CA LYS A 57 18.54 -5.96 -12.23
C LYS A 57 18.40 -4.57 -12.87
N ILE A 58 17.17 -4.19 -13.17
CA ILE A 58 16.86 -2.82 -13.54
C ILE A 58 16.92 -1.99 -12.25
N GLU A 59 17.68 -0.90 -12.25
CA GLU A 59 17.68 0.04 -11.13
C GLU A 59 16.25 0.53 -10.87
N LYS A 60 15.75 0.23 -9.68
CA LYS A 60 14.41 0.70 -9.29
C LYS A 60 14.47 2.20 -9.06
N LYS A 61 13.64 2.95 -9.77
CA LYS A 61 13.46 4.37 -9.46
C LYS A 61 13.09 4.54 -7.99
N PRO A 62 13.63 5.57 -7.30
CA PRO A 62 13.26 5.82 -5.92
C PRO A 62 11.74 6.04 -5.81
N ARG A 63 11.13 5.51 -4.75
CA ARG A 63 9.71 5.70 -4.50
C ARG A 63 9.41 7.16 -4.22
N LYS A 64 8.26 7.64 -4.71
CA LYS A 64 7.74 8.93 -4.33
C LYS A 64 7.31 8.88 -2.86
N ILE A 65 7.85 9.78 -2.05
CA ILE A 65 7.44 9.91 -0.63
C ILE A 65 6.28 10.91 -0.56
N GLU A 66 5.16 10.46 0.00
CA GLU A 66 4.01 11.30 0.31
C GLU A 66 3.81 11.37 1.82
N LYS A 67 3.81 12.60 2.34
CA LYS A 67 3.54 12.87 3.75
C LYS A 67 2.06 13.11 3.94
N LYS A 68 1.46 12.48 4.94
CA LYS A 68 0.03 12.59 5.25
C LYS A 68 -0.20 12.74 6.75
N THR A 69 -1.19 13.53 7.11
CA THR A 69 -1.75 13.57 8.46
C THR A 69 -3.12 12.92 8.44
N ILE A 70 -3.28 11.82 9.15
CA ILE A 70 -4.52 11.04 9.24
C ILE A 70 -5.36 11.57 10.38
N LEU A 71 -6.64 11.82 10.09
CA LEU A 71 -7.61 12.41 11.02
C LEU A 71 -8.64 11.35 11.39
N ILE A 72 -8.54 10.80 12.58
CA ILE A 72 -9.52 9.85 13.10
C ILE A 72 -10.51 10.65 13.94
N TYR A 73 -11.61 11.06 13.32
CA TYR A 73 -12.69 11.75 14.01
C TYR A 73 -13.50 10.76 14.85
N GLU A 74 -13.69 11.09 16.10
CA GLU A 74 -14.48 10.29 17.04
C GLU A 74 -15.64 11.14 17.57
N LYS A 75 -16.82 10.57 17.57
CA LYS A 75 -18.05 11.15 18.11
C LYS A 75 -18.91 10.05 18.70
N ASP A 76 -19.21 10.15 19.98
CA ASP A 76 -20.10 9.20 20.68
C ASP A 76 -19.67 7.73 20.53
N GLY A 77 -18.36 7.46 20.50
CA GLY A 77 -17.81 6.12 20.31
C GLY A 77 -17.79 5.61 18.86
N MET A 78 -18.24 6.44 17.91
CA MET A 78 -18.19 6.14 16.47
C MET A 78 -17.06 6.89 15.77
N PHE A 79 -16.50 6.30 14.71
CA PHE A 79 -15.39 6.80 13.96
C PHE A 79 -15.79 7.27 12.57
N GLY A 80 -15.33 8.46 12.19
CA GLY A 80 -15.63 9.07 10.90
C GLY A 80 -14.75 8.52 9.78
N ILE A 81 -15.39 7.91 8.78
CA ILE A 81 -14.75 7.38 7.57
C ILE A 81 -15.32 8.02 6.31
N ALA A 82 -14.54 8.04 5.26
CA ALA A 82 -14.96 8.52 3.93
C ALA A 82 -14.66 7.47 2.87
N LYS A 83 -15.49 7.42 1.84
CA LYS A 83 -15.22 6.60 0.67
C LYS A 83 -14.24 7.33 -0.25
N ARG A 84 -13.19 6.65 -0.68
CA ARG A 84 -12.23 7.18 -1.65
C ARG A 84 -12.89 7.32 -3.02
N GLU A 85 -12.39 8.28 -3.78
CA GLU A 85 -12.78 8.40 -5.18
C GLU A 85 -12.47 7.11 -5.97
N ASN A 86 -13.22 6.89 -7.05
CA ASN A 86 -13.04 5.72 -7.92
C ASN A 86 -11.80 5.85 -8.84
N LYS A 87 -10.77 6.59 -8.40
CA LYS A 87 -9.51 6.82 -9.13
C LYS A 87 -8.33 6.81 -8.18
N GLY A 88 -7.19 6.35 -8.69
CA GLY A 88 -5.93 6.34 -7.94
C GLY A 88 -5.74 5.13 -7.06
N LEU A 89 -4.80 5.25 -6.12
CA LEU A 89 -4.40 4.16 -5.23
C LEU A 89 -5.52 3.84 -4.23
N LEU A 90 -5.86 2.56 -4.08
CA LEU A 90 -6.94 2.06 -3.22
C LEU A 90 -8.32 2.68 -3.56
N ALA A 91 -8.60 2.88 -4.86
CA ALA A 91 -9.84 3.48 -5.34
C ALA A 91 -11.08 2.69 -4.87
N GLY A 92 -12.10 3.42 -4.41
CA GLY A 92 -13.39 2.86 -3.99
C GLY A 92 -13.40 2.21 -2.60
N LEU A 93 -12.26 2.06 -1.94
CA LEU A 93 -12.17 1.65 -0.53
C LEU A 93 -12.56 2.80 0.40
N TYR A 94 -12.80 2.49 1.66
CA TYR A 94 -13.00 3.50 2.70
C TYR A 94 -11.66 3.89 3.32
N GLU A 95 -11.60 5.08 3.89
CA GLU A 95 -10.39 5.56 4.59
C GLU A 95 -10.77 6.50 5.74
N PHE A 96 -9.87 6.63 6.71
CA PHE A 96 -9.90 7.80 7.59
C PHE A 96 -9.45 9.03 6.81
N PRO A 97 -10.14 10.17 6.92
CA PRO A 97 -9.74 11.41 6.25
C PRO A 97 -8.28 11.75 6.46
N SER A 98 -7.65 12.33 5.46
CA SER A 98 -6.26 12.72 5.55
C SER A 98 -5.98 14.06 4.87
N ILE A 99 -4.97 14.76 5.39
CA ILE A 99 -4.47 16.01 4.82
C ILE A 99 -3.03 15.78 4.34
N ALA A 100 -2.71 16.29 3.15
CA ALA A 100 -1.34 16.25 2.64
C ALA A 100 -0.40 17.07 3.52
N GLY A 101 0.76 16.49 3.84
CA GLY A 101 1.74 17.10 4.74
C GLY A 101 1.73 16.50 6.14
N HIS A 102 2.73 16.91 6.94
CA HIS A 102 2.80 16.59 8.37
C HIS A 102 2.47 17.84 9.18
N PHE A 103 1.38 17.78 9.91
CA PHE A 103 0.98 18.84 10.84
C PHE A 103 1.32 18.44 12.27
N ASN A 104 1.71 19.40 13.08
CA ASN A 104 1.71 19.24 14.54
C ASN A 104 0.30 19.53 15.09
N LYS A 105 0.10 19.28 16.39
CA LYS A 105 -1.22 19.42 17.02
C LYS A 105 -1.79 20.83 16.86
N LYS A 106 -0.96 21.87 17.09
CA LYS A 106 -1.38 23.28 17.04
C LYS A 106 -1.77 23.70 15.62
N GLU A 107 -0.92 23.39 14.65
CA GLU A 107 -1.19 23.67 13.22
C GLU A 107 -2.47 22.97 12.75
N LEU A 108 -2.73 21.75 13.24
CA LEU A 108 -3.92 21.00 12.88
C LEU A 108 -5.18 21.59 13.54
N GLU A 109 -5.11 22.00 14.80
CA GLU A 109 -6.22 22.69 15.49
C GLU A 109 -6.58 24.01 14.79
N GLU A 110 -5.60 24.80 14.41
CA GLU A 110 -5.80 26.05 13.65
C GLU A 110 -6.50 25.77 12.31
N LYS A 111 -6.01 24.79 11.57
CA LYS A 111 -6.57 24.40 10.27
C LYS A 111 -8.02 23.88 10.37
N LEU A 112 -8.32 23.07 11.37
CA LEU A 112 -9.68 22.57 11.61
C LEU A 112 -10.63 23.68 12.02
N ALA A 113 -10.13 24.66 12.81
CA ALA A 113 -10.92 25.83 13.20
C ALA A 113 -11.27 26.72 11.99
N GLU A 114 -10.37 26.88 11.02
CA GLU A 114 -10.64 27.58 9.75
C GLU A 114 -11.83 26.94 9.00
N ASP A 115 -11.95 25.60 9.05
CA ASP A 115 -13.05 24.85 8.45
C ASP A 115 -14.33 24.86 9.32
N GLY A 116 -14.30 25.51 10.49
CA GLY A 116 -15.39 25.59 11.45
C GLY A 116 -15.55 24.36 12.34
N ILE A 117 -14.59 23.44 12.31
CA ILE A 117 -14.58 22.24 13.13
C ILE A 117 -13.99 22.58 14.50
N ILE A 118 -14.78 22.40 15.55
CA ILE A 118 -14.34 22.63 16.93
C ILE A 118 -13.89 21.31 17.55
N VAL A 119 -12.63 21.26 17.93
CA VAL A 119 -12.02 20.09 18.57
C VAL A 119 -12.24 20.17 20.08
N LYS A 120 -12.83 19.14 20.68
CA LYS A 120 -12.97 18.99 22.13
C LYS A 120 -11.68 18.42 22.74
N LYS A 121 -11.11 17.41 22.10
CA LYS A 121 -9.85 16.77 22.51
C LYS A 121 -9.10 16.25 21.30
N MET A 122 -7.79 16.36 21.32
CA MET A 122 -6.91 15.81 20.29
C MET A 122 -5.76 15.04 20.91
N GLN A 123 -5.55 13.82 20.46
CA GLN A 123 -4.48 12.94 20.91
C GLN A 123 -3.64 12.49 19.71
N SER A 124 -2.32 12.60 19.81
CA SER A 124 -1.41 12.03 18.80
C SER A 124 -1.35 10.51 18.95
N LEU A 125 -1.49 9.82 17.83
CA LEU A 125 -1.34 8.37 17.72
C LEU A 125 0.06 7.97 17.25
N GLY A 126 0.96 8.95 17.05
CA GLY A 126 2.31 8.71 16.58
C GLY A 126 2.44 8.78 15.06
N ALA A 127 3.52 8.16 14.57
CA ALA A 127 3.84 8.12 13.15
C ALA A 127 3.85 6.69 12.63
N GLY A 128 3.47 6.52 11.36
CA GLY A 128 3.48 5.26 10.66
C GLY A 128 4.01 5.42 9.24
N LYS A 129 4.38 4.29 8.65
CA LYS A 129 4.84 4.23 7.27
C LYS A 129 4.17 3.07 6.54
N HIS A 130 3.73 3.31 5.31
CA HIS A 130 3.26 2.26 4.42
C HIS A 130 3.95 2.35 3.07
N ILE A 131 4.39 1.20 2.55
CA ILE A 131 5.19 1.11 1.34
C ILE A 131 4.43 0.37 0.26
N PHE A 132 4.11 1.08 -0.82
CA PHE A 132 3.60 0.52 -2.07
C PHE A 132 4.73 0.31 -3.09
N SER A 133 4.41 -0.25 -4.24
CA SER A 133 5.39 -0.51 -5.29
C SER A 133 6.15 0.75 -5.74
N HIS A 134 5.46 1.88 -5.87
CA HIS A 134 5.99 3.14 -6.45
C HIS A 134 5.83 4.36 -5.55
N ILE A 135 5.09 4.24 -4.45
CA ILE A 135 4.82 5.32 -3.48
C ILE A 135 5.11 4.81 -2.07
N GLU A 136 5.57 5.70 -1.21
CA GLU A 136 5.76 5.46 0.21
C GLU A 136 5.01 6.55 1.00
N TRP A 137 4.04 6.15 1.83
CA TRP A 137 3.34 7.07 2.70
C TRP A 137 4.02 7.17 4.06
N HIS A 138 4.38 8.39 4.43
CA HIS A 138 4.79 8.73 5.77
C HIS A 138 3.61 9.42 6.45
N MET A 139 3.09 8.84 7.50
CA MET A 139 1.84 9.26 8.13
C MET A 139 2.07 9.70 9.58
N LYS A 140 1.30 10.71 10.01
CA LYS A 140 1.07 11.03 11.42
C LYS A 140 -0.42 10.88 11.69
N GLY A 141 -0.80 10.24 12.79
CA GLY A 141 -2.19 10.03 13.16
C GLY A 141 -2.62 10.89 14.35
N TYR A 142 -3.84 11.40 14.30
CA TYR A 142 -4.50 12.08 15.41
C TYR A 142 -5.90 11.55 15.62
N LEU A 143 -6.21 11.19 16.87
CA LEU A 143 -7.57 10.94 17.32
C LEU A 143 -8.18 12.28 17.74
N ILE A 144 -9.33 12.63 17.16
CA ILE A 144 -9.96 13.94 17.31
C ILE A 144 -11.40 13.74 17.78
N GLU A 145 -11.63 14.05 19.06
CA GLU A 145 -12.97 14.10 19.63
C GLU A 145 -13.63 15.42 19.23
N LEU A 146 -14.75 15.32 18.51
CA LEU A 146 -15.48 16.47 18.00
C LEU A 146 -16.34 17.14 19.09
N SER A 147 -16.38 18.48 19.07
CA SER A 147 -17.37 19.21 19.85
C SER A 147 -18.73 19.19 19.16
N PRO A 148 -19.83 19.02 19.91
CA PRO A 148 -21.18 19.07 19.33
C PRO A 148 -21.57 20.44 18.78
N THR A 149 -20.88 21.51 19.20
CA THR A 149 -21.18 22.91 18.84
C THR A 149 -20.53 23.38 17.55
N GLY A 150 -19.53 22.65 17.03
CA GLY A 150 -18.85 22.97 15.78
C GLY A 150 -19.50 22.37 14.55
N LYS A 151 -19.02 22.80 13.37
CA LYS A 151 -19.36 22.16 12.11
C LYS A 151 -18.93 20.69 12.16
N GLN A 152 -19.83 19.81 11.76
CA GLN A 152 -19.49 18.38 11.68
C GLN A 152 -18.98 18.06 10.27
N PRO A 153 -17.88 17.28 10.15
CA PRO A 153 -17.41 16.83 8.84
C PRO A 153 -18.47 15.91 8.18
N GLU A 154 -18.58 15.99 6.86
CA GLU A 154 -19.45 15.10 6.07
C GLU A 154 -18.81 13.72 5.93
N LEU A 155 -18.99 12.88 6.95
CA LEU A 155 -18.40 11.54 7.04
C LEU A 155 -19.48 10.52 7.40
N ILE A 156 -19.20 9.28 7.09
CA ILE A 156 -19.93 8.14 7.63
C ILE A 156 -19.36 7.86 9.02
N PHE A 157 -20.20 7.90 10.05
CA PHE A 157 -19.80 7.52 11.40
C PHE A 157 -20.23 6.09 11.67
N ALA A 158 -19.29 5.23 11.98
CA ALA A 158 -19.49 3.82 12.23
C ALA A 158 -18.75 3.37 13.50
N SER A 159 -19.25 2.35 14.17
CA SER A 159 -18.55 1.70 15.28
C SER A 159 -17.27 1.03 14.79
N LEU A 160 -16.36 0.69 15.69
CA LEU A 160 -15.14 -0.01 15.32
C LEU A 160 -15.44 -1.39 14.68
N GLU A 161 -16.44 -2.09 15.20
CA GLU A 161 -16.90 -3.37 14.68
C GLU A 161 -17.46 -3.24 13.23
N GLU A 162 -18.28 -2.21 12.97
CA GLU A 162 -18.76 -1.95 11.62
C GLU A 162 -17.63 -1.56 10.66
N VAL A 163 -16.62 -0.80 11.14
CA VAL A 163 -15.45 -0.43 10.34
C VAL A 163 -14.65 -1.67 9.94
N GLU A 164 -14.51 -2.65 10.82
CA GLU A 164 -13.79 -3.90 10.52
C GLU A 164 -14.59 -4.86 9.63
N ASP A 165 -15.88 -5.00 9.89
CA ASP A 165 -16.71 -6.02 9.24
C ASP A 165 -17.37 -5.57 7.93
N THR A 166 -17.71 -4.28 7.83
CA THR A 166 -18.55 -3.76 6.73
C THR A 166 -17.76 -2.88 5.75
N TYR A 167 -16.81 -2.12 6.26
CA TYR A 167 -16.05 -1.16 5.46
C TYR A 167 -14.63 -1.66 5.20
N SER A 168 -14.29 -1.88 3.94
CA SER A 168 -12.92 -2.24 3.52
C SER A 168 -12.04 -0.98 3.58
N LEU A 169 -11.16 -0.91 4.60
CA LEU A 169 -10.16 0.15 4.82
C LEU A 169 -8.84 -0.16 4.10
#